data_b1f5ee8e25f44ebc16af37d4202bad89
#
_entry.id   b1f5ee8e25f44ebc16af37d4202bad89
#
_cell.length_a   1.000
_cell.length_b   1.000
_cell.length_c   1.000
_cell.angle_alpha   90.00
_cell.angle_beta   90.00
_cell.angle_gamma   90.00
#
_symmetry.space_group_name_H-M   'P 1'
#
loop_
_entity.id
_entity.type
_entity.pdbx_description
1 polymer ?
#
loop_
_entity_poly.entity_id
_entity_poly.type
_entity_poly.pdbx_seq_one_letter_code
_entity_poly.pdbx_strand_id
1 'polypeptide(L)'
;MNRSDEYALVRKAKAGDEQAIEALIGAHQDALYAFILRLSGHREAAQDIVQDAFVRVLKNLHRFDHRFRFSTWLFTIAKRLYMNSVQKLGPSYDSQVADIRPARNPSPPRQTERIETLRNLRRHLDTALAGLAPQQREIILLFHQQNWAIAEIAQHLRMPQGTVKSHLHRGRKRMKRLILASRTMQRQVAEVWS
;
A
#
# COMPACT_ATOMS: atom_id res chain seq x y z
N MET A 1 -12.43 -6.17 5.71
CA MET A 1 -12.76 -7.56 6.16
C MET A 1 -12.23 -7.75 7.58
N ASN A 2 -13.02 -8.28 8.50
CA ASN A 2 -12.55 -8.59 9.85
C ASN A 2 -11.75 -9.93 9.85
N ARG A 3 -11.05 -10.23 10.98
CA ARG A 3 -10.17 -11.41 11.06
C ARG A 3 -10.94 -12.74 10.98
N SER A 4 -12.16 -12.78 11.52
CA SER A 4 -12.99 -13.99 11.51
C SER A 4 -13.48 -14.34 10.10
N ASP A 5 -13.92 -13.33 9.34
CA ASP A 5 -14.38 -13.52 7.96
C ASP A 5 -13.22 -13.92 7.04
N GLU A 6 -12.04 -13.29 7.23
CA GLU A 6 -10.82 -13.63 6.51
C GLU A 6 -10.44 -15.10 6.75
N TYR A 7 -10.49 -15.56 8.00
CA TYR A 7 -10.20 -16.93 8.36
C TYR A 7 -11.22 -17.93 7.76
N ALA A 8 -12.50 -17.61 7.77
CA ALA A 8 -13.55 -18.45 7.19
C ALA A 8 -13.34 -18.62 5.69
N LEU A 9 -13.03 -17.54 4.96
CA LEU A 9 -12.70 -17.57 3.53
C LEU A 9 -11.46 -18.41 3.24
N VAL A 10 -10.38 -18.21 3.99
CA VAL A 10 -9.15 -18.99 3.82
C VAL A 10 -9.39 -20.48 4.03
N ARG A 11 -10.21 -20.86 5.03
CA ARG A 11 -10.54 -22.26 5.28
C ARG A 11 -11.30 -22.90 4.11
N LYS A 12 -12.27 -22.19 3.53
CA LYS A 12 -13.01 -22.64 2.35
C LYS A 12 -12.11 -22.73 1.12
N ALA A 13 -11.29 -21.71 0.88
CA ALA A 13 -10.34 -21.67 -0.22
C ALA A 13 -9.30 -22.81 -0.14
N LYS A 14 -8.86 -23.20 1.06
CA LYS A 14 -8.01 -24.39 1.29
C LYS A 14 -8.72 -25.69 0.91
N ALA A 15 -10.04 -25.74 1.01
CA ALA A 15 -10.84 -26.90 0.60
C ALA A 15 -11.17 -26.91 -0.92
N GLY A 16 -10.66 -25.94 -1.69
CA GLY A 16 -10.86 -25.84 -3.14
C GLY A 16 -12.12 -25.07 -3.55
N ASP A 17 -12.76 -24.34 -2.65
CA ASP A 17 -13.94 -23.52 -2.97
C ASP A 17 -13.50 -22.30 -3.81
N GLU A 18 -13.86 -22.33 -5.12
CA GLU A 18 -13.51 -21.29 -6.08
C GLU A 18 -14.12 -19.92 -5.71
N GLN A 19 -15.33 -19.89 -5.21
CA GLN A 19 -15.99 -18.64 -4.79
C GLN A 19 -15.26 -18.02 -3.59
N ALA A 20 -14.76 -18.82 -2.66
CA ALA A 20 -13.96 -18.34 -1.55
C ALA A 20 -12.59 -17.82 -2.02
N ILE A 21 -12.00 -18.44 -3.05
CA ILE A 21 -10.75 -17.96 -3.67
C ILE A 21 -10.98 -16.59 -4.33
N GLU A 22 -12.03 -16.44 -5.15
CA GLU A 22 -12.38 -15.18 -5.79
C GLU A 22 -12.67 -14.07 -4.77
N ALA A 23 -13.44 -14.38 -3.73
CA ALA A 23 -13.72 -13.43 -2.65
C ALA A 23 -12.46 -13.00 -1.90
N LEU A 24 -11.51 -13.92 -1.69
CA LEU A 24 -10.23 -13.64 -1.04
C LEU A 24 -9.34 -12.73 -1.90
N ILE A 25 -9.29 -12.97 -3.21
CA ILE A 25 -8.58 -12.12 -4.17
C ILE A 25 -9.21 -10.74 -4.19
N GLY A 26 -10.52 -10.63 -4.42
CA GLY A 26 -11.25 -9.37 -4.52
C GLY A 26 -11.13 -8.51 -3.27
N ALA A 27 -11.10 -9.12 -2.08
CA ALA A 27 -10.95 -8.41 -0.81
C ALA A 27 -9.57 -7.76 -0.63
N HIS A 28 -8.52 -8.26 -1.30
CA HIS A 28 -7.15 -7.82 -1.07
C HIS A 28 -6.45 -7.20 -2.29
N GLN A 29 -6.95 -7.43 -3.50
CA GLN A 29 -6.29 -7.03 -4.75
C GLN A 29 -6.02 -5.52 -4.81
N ASP A 30 -7.02 -4.68 -4.59
CA ASP A 30 -6.88 -3.22 -4.69
C ASP A 30 -5.92 -2.66 -3.63
N ALA A 31 -6.03 -3.19 -2.40
CA ALA A 31 -5.17 -2.79 -1.30
C ALA A 31 -3.70 -3.17 -1.56
N LEU A 32 -3.46 -4.38 -2.06
CA LEU A 32 -2.13 -4.87 -2.41
C LEU A 32 -1.55 -4.08 -3.59
N TYR A 33 -2.35 -3.86 -4.64
CA TYR A 33 -1.93 -3.06 -5.79
C TYR A 33 -1.53 -1.64 -5.39
N ALA A 34 -2.37 -0.96 -4.62
CA ALA A 34 -2.08 0.39 -4.14
C ALA A 34 -0.81 0.45 -3.27
N PHE A 35 -0.55 -0.59 -2.48
CA PHE A 35 0.65 -0.71 -1.66
C PHE A 35 1.91 -0.88 -2.53
N ILE A 36 1.91 -1.86 -3.44
CA ILE A 36 3.06 -2.12 -4.32
C ILE A 36 3.31 -0.96 -5.27
N LEU A 37 2.25 -0.33 -5.82
CA LEU A 37 2.39 0.85 -6.67
C LEU A 37 3.08 2.01 -5.93
N ARG A 38 2.76 2.25 -4.65
CA ARG A 38 3.43 3.29 -3.85
C ARG A 38 4.85 2.92 -3.45
N LEU A 39 5.19 1.64 -3.39
CA LEU A 39 6.57 1.19 -3.17
C LEU A 39 7.41 1.28 -4.43
N SER A 40 6.89 0.80 -5.57
CA SER A 40 7.63 0.68 -6.83
C SER A 40 7.65 1.99 -7.62
N GLY A 41 6.57 2.77 -7.58
CA GLY A 41 6.37 3.91 -8.46
C GLY A 41 5.96 3.53 -9.90
N HIS A 42 5.87 2.23 -10.25
CA HIS A 42 5.65 1.74 -11.62
C HIS A 42 4.41 0.86 -11.70
N ARG A 43 3.48 1.21 -12.62
CA ARG A 43 2.19 0.53 -12.76
C ARG A 43 2.33 -0.92 -13.23
N GLU A 44 3.07 -1.14 -14.28
CA GLU A 44 3.26 -2.47 -14.87
C GLU A 44 3.93 -3.40 -13.87
N ALA A 45 5.05 -2.96 -13.27
CA ALA A 45 5.72 -3.74 -12.23
C ALA A 45 4.81 -4.03 -11.02
N ALA A 46 3.93 -3.10 -10.64
CA ALA A 46 2.98 -3.33 -9.56
C ALA A 46 1.93 -4.37 -9.95
N GLN A 47 1.42 -4.36 -11.17
CA GLN A 47 0.47 -5.35 -11.67
C GLN A 47 1.08 -6.75 -11.69
N ASP A 48 2.27 -6.90 -12.25
CA ASP A 48 2.99 -8.18 -12.32
C ASP A 48 3.27 -8.75 -10.94
N ILE A 49 3.76 -7.91 -10.01
CA ILE A 49 4.04 -8.35 -8.64
C ILE A 49 2.77 -8.79 -7.91
N VAL A 50 1.66 -8.10 -8.10
CA VAL A 50 0.37 -8.45 -7.49
C VAL A 50 -0.13 -9.78 -8.04
N GLN A 51 -0.09 -9.98 -9.34
CA GLN A 51 -0.48 -11.22 -9.98
C GLN A 51 0.38 -12.41 -9.50
N ASP A 52 1.70 -12.24 -9.53
CA ASP A 52 2.66 -13.24 -9.04
C ASP A 52 2.45 -13.56 -7.56
N ALA A 53 2.13 -12.55 -6.74
CA ALA A 53 1.87 -12.74 -5.31
C ALA A 53 0.65 -13.62 -5.09
N PHE A 54 -0.47 -13.38 -5.79
CA PHE A 54 -1.67 -14.21 -5.69
C PHE A 54 -1.41 -15.63 -6.19
N VAL A 55 -0.73 -15.80 -7.33
CA VAL A 55 -0.36 -17.13 -7.83
C VAL A 55 0.45 -17.89 -6.79
N ARG A 56 1.46 -17.26 -6.16
CA ARG A 56 2.29 -17.92 -5.11
C ARG A 56 1.51 -18.23 -3.85
N VAL A 57 0.64 -17.30 -3.44
CA VAL A 57 -0.21 -17.49 -2.26
C VAL A 57 -1.17 -18.65 -2.47
N LEU A 58 -1.87 -18.71 -3.60
CA LEU A 58 -2.83 -19.78 -3.89
C LEU A 58 -2.15 -21.15 -3.99
N LYS A 59 -1.02 -21.25 -4.69
CA LYS A 59 -0.22 -22.49 -4.77
C LYS A 59 0.24 -22.98 -3.39
N ASN A 60 0.46 -22.08 -2.44
CA ASN A 60 0.97 -22.41 -1.12
C ASN A 60 -0.07 -22.22 0.00
N LEU A 61 -1.35 -22.05 -0.35
CA LEU A 61 -2.41 -21.74 0.60
C LEU A 61 -2.54 -22.81 1.70
N HIS A 62 -2.26 -24.07 1.37
CA HIS A 62 -2.22 -25.20 2.31
C HIS A 62 -1.20 -24.99 3.46
N ARG A 63 -0.12 -24.23 3.23
CA ARG A 63 0.93 -23.92 4.23
C ARG A 63 0.62 -22.69 5.09
N PHE A 64 -0.47 -21.97 4.78
CA PHE A 64 -0.80 -20.77 5.54
C PHE A 64 -1.14 -21.11 6.99
N ASP A 65 -0.43 -20.43 7.90
CA ASP A 65 -0.65 -20.53 9.35
C ASP A 65 -1.69 -19.50 9.81
N HIS A 66 -2.83 -19.98 10.28
CA HIS A 66 -3.96 -19.16 10.72
C HIS A 66 -3.71 -18.36 12.01
N ARG A 67 -2.57 -18.54 12.68
CA ARG A 67 -2.14 -17.66 13.78
C ARG A 67 -1.85 -16.25 13.28
N PHE A 68 -1.52 -16.11 12.03
CA PHE A 68 -1.28 -14.82 11.36
C PHE A 68 -2.50 -14.39 10.54
N ARG A 69 -2.55 -13.09 10.17
CA ARG A 69 -3.52 -12.60 9.21
C ARG A 69 -3.10 -13.01 7.81
N PHE A 70 -4.07 -13.38 6.97
CA PHE A 70 -3.81 -13.71 5.56
C PHE A 70 -3.21 -12.50 4.82
N SER A 71 -3.74 -11.30 5.06
CA SER A 71 -3.20 -10.06 4.51
C SER A 71 -1.72 -9.88 4.84
N THR A 72 -1.29 -10.14 6.09
CA THR A 72 0.13 -10.06 6.49
C THR A 72 1.01 -11.01 5.68
N TRP A 73 0.55 -12.24 5.47
CA TRP A 73 1.27 -13.25 4.69
C TRP A 73 1.34 -12.86 3.20
N LEU A 74 0.21 -12.46 2.59
CA LEU A 74 0.13 -12.00 1.20
C LEU A 74 1.08 -10.80 0.95
N PHE A 75 1.01 -9.77 1.78
CA PHE A 75 1.86 -8.59 1.65
C PHE A 75 3.35 -8.91 1.82
N THR A 76 3.68 -9.87 2.70
CA THR A 76 5.06 -10.36 2.86
C THR A 76 5.58 -11.00 1.58
N ILE A 77 4.75 -11.80 0.90
CA ILE A 77 5.12 -12.44 -0.37
C ILE A 77 5.30 -11.39 -1.46
N ALA A 78 4.36 -10.46 -1.60
CA ALA A 78 4.42 -9.40 -2.60
C ALA A 78 5.65 -8.48 -2.39
N LYS A 79 5.96 -8.13 -1.15
CA LYS A 79 7.17 -7.36 -0.84
C LYS A 79 8.44 -8.10 -1.23
N ARG A 80 8.54 -9.40 -0.96
CA ARG A 80 9.72 -10.21 -1.38
C ARG A 80 9.87 -10.24 -2.89
N LEU A 81 8.75 -10.34 -3.63
CA LEU A 81 8.75 -10.26 -5.09
C LEU A 81 9.27 -8.91 -5.56
N TYR A 82 8.78 -7.82 -4.99
CA TYR A 82 9.25 -6.47 -5.27
C TYR A 82 10.74 -6.32 -4.99
N MET A 83 11.23 -6.73 -3.83
CA MET A 83 12.65 -6.65 -3.49
C MET A 83 13.53 -7.45 -4.46
N ASN A 84 13.07 -8.63 -4.87
CA ASN A 84 13.79 -9.46 -5.85
C ASN A 84 13.81 -8.80 -7.24
N SER A 85 12.73 -8.13 -7.66
CA SER A 85 12.69 -7.41 -8.94
C SER A 85 13.67 -6.22 -8.95
N VAL A 86 13.70 -5.44 -7.87
CA VAL A 86 14.66 -4.33 -7.70
C VAL A 86 16.11 -4.82 -7.73
N GLN A 87 16.42 -5.93 -7.05
CA GLN A 87 17.77 -6.50 -7.07
C GLN A 87 18.21 -6.99 -8.45
N LYS A 88 17.30 -7.52 -9.27
CA LYS A 88 17.60 -7.99 -10.63
C LYS A 88 17.85 -6.83 -11.61
N LEU A 89 17.17 -5.70 -11.43
CA LEU A 89 17.24 -4.55 -12.33
C LEU A 89 18.42 -3.62 -12.04
N GLY A 90 19.17 -3.81 -10.92
CA GLY A 90 20.31 -2.97 -10.52
C GLY A 90 19.91 -1.58 -10.03
N PRO A 91 20.89 -0.72 -9.65
CA PRO A 91 20.63 0.59 -9.05
C PRO A 91 20.00 1.63 -9.99
N SER A 92 19.79 1.34 -11.26
CA SER A 92 19.17 2.23 -12.24
C SER A 92 17.64 2.35 -12.15
N TYR A 93 17.02 1.57 -11.24
CA TYR A 93 15.57 1.60 -10.99
C TYR A 93 15.22 2.64 -9.92
N ASP A 94 15.80 3.84 -10.06
CA ASP A 94 15.49 4.94 -9.14
C ASP A 94 14.22 5.65 -9.62
N SER A 95 13.29 5.68 -8.72
CA SER A 95 11.96 6.29 -8.66
C SER A 95 11.71 7.46 -9.63
N GLN A 96 11.38 7.18 -10.88
CA GLN A 96 10.47 8.07 -11.59
C GLN A 96 9.10 7.89 -10.96
N VAL A 97 8.66 8.88 -10.20
CA VAL A 97 7.30 8.96 -9.66
C VAL A 97 6.35 8.88 -10.86
N ALA A 98 5.81 7.69 -11.11
CA ALA A 98 4.82 7.52 -12.16
C ALA A 98 3.63 8.43 -11.85
N ASP A 99 3.31 9.29 -12.80
CA ASP A 99 2.14 10.16 -12.76
C ASP A 99 0.90 9.26 -12.65
N ILE A 100 0.39 9.08 -11.44
CA ILE A 100 -0.77 8.24 -11.15
C ILE A 100 -2.00 8.99 -11.67
N ARG A 101 -2.24 8.92 -12.98
CA ARG A 101 -3.46 9.43 -13.59
C ARG A 101 -4.60 8.42 -13.37
N PRO A 102 -5.63 8.75 -12.60
CA PRO A 102 -6.84 7.97 -12.58
C PRO A 102 -7.59 8.11 -13.91
N ALA A 103 -8.25 7.05 -14.36
CA ALA A 103 -9.10 7.05 -15.54
C ALA A 103 -10.16 8.18 -15.47
N ARG A 104 -10.35 8.87 -16.58
CA ARG A 104 -11.22 10.04 -16.70
C ARG A 104 -12.64 9.58 -17.00
N ASN A 105 -13.54 9.67 -16.01
CA ASN A 105 -14.98 9.67 -16.29
C ASN A 105 -15.50 11.11 -16.13
N PRO A 106 -16.25 11.67 -17.09
CA PRO A 106 -16.83 13.00 -17.00
C PRO A 106 -17.99 13.02 -15.99
N SER A 107 -17.93 13.91 -15.01
CA SER A 107 -18.94 14.14 -13.98
C SER A 107 -19.36 15.61 -13.92
N PRO A 108 -20.58 15.95 -13.42
CA PRO A 108 -21.13 17.32 -13.43
C PRO A 108 -20.29 18.34 -12.62
N PRO A 109 -20.40 19.66 -12.90
CA PRO A 109 -19.41 20.70 -12.51
C PRO A 109 -19.09 20.82 -11.02
N ARG A 110 -20.05 20.68 -10.12
CA ARG A 110 -19.82 20.77 -8.66
C ARG A 110 -19.16 19.54 -8.04
N GLN A 111 -19.32 18.37 -8.65
CA GLN A 111 -18.56 17.17 -8.29
C GLN A 111 -17.12 17.24 -8.82
N THR A 112 -16.88 17.96 -9.90
CA THR A 112 -15.57 18.07 -10.54
C THR A 112 -14.56 18.80 -9.64
N GLU A 113 -14.94 19.91 -8.98
CA GLU A 113 -14.06 20.64 -8.07
C GLU A 113 -13.65 19.82 -6.83
N ARG A 114 -14.62 19.11 -6.24
CA ARG A 114 -14.33 18.20 -5.11
C ARG A 114 -13.42 17.03 -5.50
N ILE A 115 -13.65 16.46 -6.67
CA ILE A 115 -12.82 15.39 -7.22
C ILE A 115 -11.40 15.91 -7.53
N GLU A 116 -11.29 17.12 -8.05
CA GLU A 116 -10.01 17.74 -8.36
C GLU A 116 -9.21 18.09 -7.09
N THR A 117 -9.86 18.61 -6.07
CA THR A 117 -9.26 18.85 -4.75
C THR A 117 -8.74 17.55 -4.12
N LEU A 118 -9.53 16.47 -4.16
CA LEU A 118 -9.11 15.16 -3.66
C LEU A 118 -7.95 14.56 -4.48
N ARG A 119 -7.95 14.76 -5.79
CA ARG A 119 -6.85 14.33 -6.68
C ARG A 119 -5.56 15.10 -6.37
N ASN A 120 -5.67 16.40 -6.13
CA ASN A 120 -4.55 17.25 -5.78
C ASN A 120 -3.98 16.83 -4.42
N LEU A 121 -4.83 16.64 -3.41
CA LEU A 121 -4.44 16.14 -2.09
C LEU A 121 -3.72 14.78 -2.19
N ARG A 122 -4.27 13.87 -2.99
CA ARG A 122 -3.65 12.55 -3.20
C ARG A 122 -2.26 12.66 -3.83
N ARG A 123 -2.09 13.51 -4.87
CA ARG A 123 -0.77 13.76 -5.48
C ARG A 123 0.24 14.30 -4.48
N HIS A 124 -0.15 15.25 -3.62
CA HIS A 124 0.73 15.78 -2.58
C HIS A 124 1.12 14.73 -1.54
N LEU A 125 0.19 13.86 -1.14
CA LEU A 125 0.47 12.74 -0.25
C LEU A 125 1.44 11.73 -0.88
N ASP A 126 1.22 11.38 -2.14
CA ASP A 126 2.08 10.44 -2.87
C ASP A 126 3.51 11.02 -3.06
N THR A 127 3.62 12.32 -3.37
CA THR A 127 4.92 13.03 -3.43
C THR A 127 5.61 13.06 -2.06
N ALA A 128 4.87 13.33 -0.99
CA ALA A 128 5.43 13.32 0.36
C ALA A 128 5.88 11.91 0.80
N LEU A 129 5.13 10.88 0.42
CA LEU A 129 5.52 9.48 0.63
C LEU A 129 6.79 9.12 -0.15
N ALA A 130 6.89 9.55 -1.40
CA ALA A 130 8.08 9.33 -2.23
C ALA A 130 9.33 9.96 -1.63
N GLY A 131 9.20 11.10 -0.93
CA GLY A 131 10.29 11.77 -0.21
C GLY A 131 10.72 11.11 1.09
N LEU A 132 10.09 10.01 1.54
CA LEU A 132 10.51 9.24 2.70
C LEU A 132 11.59 8.22 2.36
N ALA A 133 12.44 7.87 3.34
CA ALA A 133 13.29 6.70 3.22
C ALA A 133 12.43 5.44 3.00
N PRO A 134 12.87 4.45 2.19
CA PRO A 134 12.07 3.28 1.81
C PRO A 134 11.41 2.57 3.00
N GLN A 135 12.15 2.35 4.07
CA GLN A 135 11.66 1.69 5.27
C GLN A 135 10.60 2.53 6.02
N GLN A 136 10.76 3.86 6.08
CA GLN A 136 9.76 4.75 6.68
C GLN A 136 8.48 4.77 5.85
N ARG A 137 8.59 4.82 4.52
CA ARG A 137 7.46 4.77 3.59
C ARG A 137 6.66 3.50 3.79
N GLU A 138 7.33 2.35 3.82
CA GLU A 138 6.68 1.06 4.03
C GLU A 138 5.92 1.00 5.36
N ILE A 139 6.54 1.40 6.45
CA ILE A 139 5.92 1.41 7.78
C ILE A 139 4.69 2.34 7.82
N ILE A 140 4.78 3.51 7.19
CA ILE A 140 3.65 4.45 7.08
C ILE A 140 2.50 3.83 6.29
N LEU A 141 2.77 3.17 5.16
CA LEU A 141 1.75 2.52 4.34
C LEU A 141 1.09 1.35 5.07
N LEU A 142 1.86 0.48 5.70
CA LEU A 142 1.31 -0.64 6.48
C LEU A 142 0.43 -0.16 7.63
N PHE A 143 0.85 0.87 8.36
CA PHE A 143 0.11 1.38 9.51
C PHE A 143 -1.15 2.15 9.10
N HIS A 144 -1.03 3.12 8.17
CA HIS A 144 -2.12 4.04 7.84
C HIS A 144 -3.02 3.56 6.70
N GLN A 145 -2.50 2.84 5.73
CA GLN A 145 -3.28 2.37 4.58
C GLN A 145 -3.82 0.97 4.81
N GLN A 146 -3.05 0.09 5.47
CA GLN A 146 -3.43 -1.29 5.69
C GLN A 146 -3.95 -1.56 7.11
N ASN A 147 -3.95 -0.55 7.98
CA ASN A 147 -4.39 -0.63 9.38
C ASN A 147 -3.72 -1.78 10.17
N TRP A 148 -2.44 -2.04 9.88
CA TRP A 148 -1.71 -3.06 10.64
C TRP A 148 -1.34 -2.55 12.03
N ALA A 149 -1.41 -3.44 13.03
CA ALA A 149 -0.91 -3.15 14.36
C ALA A 149 0.62 -3.03 14.35
N ILE A 150 1.17 -2.23 15.27
CA ILE A 150 2.63 -2.04 15.39
C ILE A 150 3.35 -3.39 15.60
N ALA A 151 2.72 -4.32 16.34
CA ALA A 151 3.27 -5.67 16.56
C ALA A 151 3.36 -6.47 15.25
N GLU A 152 2.35 -6.39 14.37
CA GLU A 152 2.33 -7.06 13.08
C GLU A 152 3.42 -6.49 12.15
N ILE A 153 3.58 -5.15 12.13
CA ILE A 153 4.64 -4.48 11.36
C ILE A 153 6.03 -4.87 11.88
N ALA A 154 6.20 -4.91 13.20
CA ALA A 154 7.47 -5.29 13.83
C ALA A 154 7.87 -6.72 13.46
N GLN A 155 6.93 -7.65 13.48
CA GLN A 155 7.14 -9.04 13.07
C GLN A 155 7.44 -9.17 11.58
N HIS A 156 6.69 -8.46 10.72
CA HIS A 156 6.87 -8.46 9.27
C HIS A 156 8.26 -7.92 8.87
N LEU A 157 8.67 -6.82 9.48
CA LEU A 157 9.96 -6.18 9.17
C LEU A 157 11.13 -6.73 10.00
N ARG A 158 10.87 -7.70 10.90
CA ARG A 158 11.85 -8.29 11.82
C ARG A 158 12.62 -7.23 12.62
N MET A 159 11.90 -6.28 13.20
CA MET A 159 12.46 -5.21 14.01
C MET A 159 11.69 -5.01 15.32
N PRO A 160 12.32 -4.43 16.36
CA PRO A 160 11.63 -4.12 17.62
C PRO A 160 10.47 -3.15 17.42
N GLN A 161 9.38 -3.31 18.20
CA GLN A 161 8.23 -2.40 18.16
C GLN A 161 8.60 -0.93 18.42
N GLY A 162 9.59 -0.69 19.31
CA GLY A 162 10.12 0.64 19.58
C GLY A 162 10.73 1.30 18.33
N THR A 163 11.41 0.49 17.50
CA THR A 163 11.96 0.96 16.21
C THR A 163 10.85 1.32 15.25
N VAL A 164 9.79 0.50 15.14
CA VAL A 164 8.60 0.81 14.32
C VAL A 164 7.96 2.13 14.76
N LYS A 165 7.75 2.33 16.07
CA LYS A 165 7.20 3.58 16.64
C LYS A 165 8.06 4.79 16.27
N SER A 166 9.39 4.64 16.37
CA SER A 166 10.35 5.69 16.01
C SER A 166 10.31 6.04 14.53
N HIS A 167 10.21 5.04 13.65
CA HIS A 167 10.05 5.25 12.20
C HIS A 167 8.72 5.93 11.87
N LEU A 168 7.61 5.52 12.48
CA LEU A 168 6.31 6.16 12.33
C LEU A 168 6.36 7.63 12.74
N HIS A 169 6.92 7.94 13.91
CA HIS A 169 7.04 9.31 14.39
C HIS A 169 7.86 10.17 13.43
N ARG A 170 9.06 9.73 13.07
CA ARG A 170 9.96 10.47 12.17
C ARG A 170 9.38 10.59 10.75
N GLY A 171 8.75 9.54 10.24
CA GLY A 171 8.08 9.54 8.94
C GLY A 171 6.95 10.55 8.88
N ARG A 172 6.06 10.57 9.87
CA ARG A 172 4.96 11.57 9.97
C ARG A 172 5.49 13.00 10.04
N LYS A 173 6.52 13.24 10.85
CA LYS A 173 7.15 14.57 10.97
C LYS A 173 7.76 15.02 9.64
N ARG A 174 8.40 14.10 8.90
CA ARG A 174 8.96 14.39 7.57
C ARG A 174 7.86 14.64 6.54
N MET A 175 6.82 13.81 6.48
CA MET A 175 5.65 14.03 5.60
C MET A 175 5.00 15.38 5.85
N LYS A 176 4.74 15.72 7.12
CA LYS A 176 4.18 17.04 7.48
C LYS A 176 5.04 18.18 6.92
N ARG A 177 6.37 18.12 7.06
CA ARG A 177 7.27 19.14 6.51
C ARG A 177 7.20 19.22 4.98
N LEU A 178 7.20 18.08 4.29
CA LEU A 178 7.14 18.03 2.82
C LEU A 178 5.81 18.60 2.30
N ILE A 179 4.70 18.27 2.94
CA ILE A 179 3.37 18.77 2.60
C ILE A 179 3.31 20.30 2.82
N LEU A 180 3.77 20.78 3.98
CA LEU A 180 3.76 22.21 4.31
C LEU A 180 4.75 23.04 3.47
N ALA A 181 5.83 22.43 2.95
CA ALA A 181 6.76 23.12 2.05
C ALA A 181 6.20 23.29 0.62
N SER A 182 5.14 22.59 0.25
CA SER A 182 4.48 22.74 -1.05
C SER A 182 3.68 24.04 -1.07
N ARG A 183 4.11 25.03 -1.88
CA ARG A 183 3.42 26.33 -2.05
C ARG A 183 1.96 26.19 -2.47
N THR A 184 1.64 25.13 -3.23
CA THR A 184 0.27 24.83 -3.68
C THR A 184 -0.63 24.43 -2.51
N MET A 185 -0.11 23.64 -1.55
CA MET A 185 -0.86 23.26 -0.35
C MET A 185 -1.05 24.43 0.62
N GLN A 186 -0.08 25.33 0.75
CA GLN A 186 -0.22 26.54 1.58
C GLN A 186 -1.38 27.42 1.10
N ARG A 187 -1.56 27.57 -0.22
CA ARG A 187 -2.70 28.31 -0.79
C ARG A 187 -4.03 27.60 -0.55
N GLN A 188 -4.12 26.30 -0.78
CA GLN A 188 -5.36 25.53 -0.57
C GLN A 188 -5.79 25.47 0.90
N VAL A 189 -4.85 25.36 1.84
CA VAL A 189 -5.15 25.43 3.28
C VAL A 189 -5.63 26.84 3.67
N ALA A 190 -5.03 27.88 3.13
CA ALA A 190 -5.46 29.26 3.38
C ALA A 190 -6.87 29.55 2.83
N GLU A 191 -7.24 28.98 1.67
CA GLU A 191 -8.57 29.13 1.05
C GLU A 191 -9.67 28.38 1.81
N VAL A 192 -9.35 27.30 2.52
CA VAL A 192 -10.33 26.52 3.31
C VAL A 192 -10.57 27.13 4.70
N TRP A 193 -9.62 27.95 5.19
CA TRP A 193 -9.68 28.56 6.53
C TRP A 193 -9.94 30.09 6.50
N SER A 194 -10.14 30.66 5.32
CA SER A 194 -10.62 32.04 5.11
C SER A 194 -12.12 32.08 4.81
#